data_9ea5f842aa557f376544c6d9d6f0b3f0
#
_entry.id   9ea5f842aa557f376544c6d9d6f0b3f0
#
_cell.length_a   1.000
_cell.length_b   1.000
_cell.length_c   1.000
_cell.angle_alpha   90.00
_cell.angle_beta   90.00
_cell.angle_gamma   90.00
#
_symmetry.space_group_name_H-M   'P 1'
#
loop_
_entity.id
_entity.type
_entity.pdbx_description
1 polymer ?
#
loop_
_entity_poly.entity_id
_entity_poly.type
_entity_poly.pdbx_seq_one_letter_code
_entity_poly.pdbx_strand_id
1 'polypeptide(L)'
;MGSNEGVNTICPYCGVGCGLTLIAGEEPGDVRLQPWFEAPVNEGSLCIKGGASPQVVDHEERLKEPLIREGDSFREATWEEALERIVTEFERIEQEYEPDAMGFFSSSKVMNEENYLLQKLARRYGTNNVDNCTRMCHASTVYTLRQSLGAGAMTNSMADLEEHGDVYWVQGANPAEQHVIAHSNYFRQATLEGATLIQIDPHANKTTRDADIHLQLKPGTDIPLLNIAIKTILEEELYDQAFIDERTRGFDHLEATLADFDMEAAADICGLPLEDIQEAARIYAEADNAAIFTGMGMSQHHCGVDNVQNEVNLALITGNLGRPGTGVNPLRGQNNVQGTCDVGAMPNVLPGYQNVDDAEARASVEDVWGFEVPPEPGLTNVEISNAIGEQIHGLFVMGENPVMSEPDALEVEARMADLEFLAVQDIFMTETAEFADVILPATSWAERGGTVTNTDRRVQLMRPVTDVPGNTRHDLDILCELGTRLFGDGFDFDGPEAVFEELREVCPIYHGMTYDRIGFEGVQWPCYEEGDQGDQYLYAEQFDTDDGLGVIRGVRHQEPAEVEDDEFPLVLTTARL
;
A
#
# COMPACT_ATOMS: atom_id res chain seq x y z
N MET A 1 11.48 -37.97 7.89
CA MET A 1 11.35 -37.59 9.30
C MET A 1 11.55 -36.09 9.33
N GLY A 2 10.48 -35.34 9.14
CA GLY A 2 10.51 -33.89 9.19
C GLY A 2 10.86 -33.43 10.61
N SER A 3 11.81 -32.51 10.73
CA SER A 3 12.08 -31.85 11.99
C SER A 3 10.80 -31.15 12.45
N ASN A 4 10.39 -31.39 13.70
CA ASN A 4 9.26 -30.73 14.35
C ASN A 4 9.57 -29.25 14.69
N GLU A 5 10.57 -28.70 14.03
CA GLU A 5 10.98 -27.30 14.19
C GLU A 5 10.10 -26.40 13.33
N GLY A 6 9.42 -25.46 13.98
CA GLY A 6 8.61 -24.47 13.29
C GLY A 6 9.48 -23.44 12.57
N VAL A 7 8.95 -22.88 11.50
CA VAL A 7 9.57 -21.79 10.73
C VAL A 7 8.87 -20.49 11.06
N ASN A 8 9.65 -19.49 11.48
CA ASN A 8 9.14 -18.14 11.71
C ASN A 8 8.98 -17.40 10.38
N THR A 9 7.80 -16.85 10.15
CA THR A 9 7.43 -16.16 8.93
C THR A 9 6.43 -15.02 9.25
N ILE A 10 5.98 -14.31 8.26
CA ILE A 10 5.10 -13.13 8.41
C ILE A 10 3.68 -13.47 7.93
N CYS A 11 2.69 -12.95 8.64
CA CYS A 11 1.28 -13.09 8.28
C CYS A 11 0.97 -12.42 6.94
N PRO A 12 0.31 -13.11 5.99
CA PRO A 12 0.05 -12.58 4.66
C PRO A 12 -1.17 -11.65 4.58
N TYR A 13 -1.85 -11.38 5.72
CA TYR A 13 -3.18 -10.78 5.66
C TYR A 13 -3.17 -9.27 5.53
N CYS A 14 -2.60 -8.54 6.48
CA CYS A 14 -2.63 -7.08 6.49
C CYS A 14 -1.26 -6.43 6.76
N GLY A 15 -1.19 -5.14 6.55
CA GLY A 15 0.03 -4.33 6.65
C GLY A 15 0.62 -4.20 8.07
N VAL A 16 0.04 -4.78 9.10
CA VAL A 16 0.66 -4.78 10.44
C VAL A 16 1.99 -5.55 10.46
N GLY A 17 2.12 -6.62 9.64
CA GLY A 17 3.38 -7.38 9.58
C GLY A 17 3.60 -8.31 10.78
N CYS A 18 2.51 -8.93 11.31
CA CYS A 18 2.59 -9.85 12.43
C CYS A 18 3.45 -11.07 12.12
N GLY A 19 4.38 -11.39 13.02
CA GLY A 19 5.15 -12.63 12.97
C GLY A 19 4.34 -13.83 13.51
N LEU A 20 4.54 -14.99 12.89
CA LEU A 20 3.96 -16.25 13.32
C LEU A 20 4.91 -17.42 13.02
N THR A 21 4.71 -18.54 13.69
CA THR A 21 5.47 -19.77 13.44
C THR A 21 4.58 -20.78 12.73
N LEU A 22 5.03 -21.31 11.62
CA LEU A 22 4.37 -22.41 10.92
C LEU A 22 5.13 -23.72 11.12
N ILE A 23 4.39 -24.81 11.25
CA ILE A 23 4.89 -26.17 11.32
C ILE A 23 4.29 -26.95 10.16
N ALA A 24 5.15 -27.50 9.30
CA ALA A 24 4.73 -28.37 8.21
C ALA A 24 4.10 -29.68 8.77
N GLY A 25 3.01 -30.12 8.13
CA GLY A 25 2.41 -31.42 8.34
C GLY A 25 3.06 -32.52 7.49
N GLU A 26 2.32 -33.59 7.23
CA GLU A 26 2.81 -34.73 6.46
C GLU A 26 2.63 -34.57 4.95
N GLU A 27 1.62 -33.84 4.53
CA GLU A 27 1.28 -33.59 3.14
C GLU A 27 1.61 -32.14 2.75
N PRO A 28 1.91 -31.85 1.47
CA PRO A 28 2.06 -30.49 0.98
C PRO A 28 0.81 -29.63 1.28
N GLY A 29 1.01 -28.44 1.83
CA GLY A 29 -0.07 -27.56 2.22
C GLY A 29 -0.62 -27.76 3.63
N ASP A 30 -0.41 -28.94 4.27
CA ASP A 30 -0.77 -29.14 5.68
C ASP A 30 0.19 -28.33 6.57
N VAL A 31 -0.29 -27.20 7.06
CA VAL A 31 0.48 -26.29 7.93
C VAL A 31 -0.29 -25.98 9.19
N ARG A 32 0.40 -26.01 10.32
CA ARG A 32 -0.13 -25.64 11.63
C ARG A 32 0.54 -24.38 12.14
N LEU A 33 -0.26 -23.48 12.70
CA LEU A 33 0.17 -22.20 13.20
C LEU A 33 0.43 -22.25 14.70
N GLN A 34 1.52 -21.59 15.13
CA GLN A 34 1.83 -21.31 16.53
C GLN A 34 2.20 -19.82 16.71
N PRO A 35 2.01 -19.26 17.92
CA PRO A 35 2.51 -17.94 18.25
C PRO A 35 4.04 -17.89 18.18
N TRP A 36 4.57 -16.80 17.61
CA TRP A 36 6.00 -16.45 17.71
C TRP A 36 6.14 -15.31 18.74
N PHE A 37 6.50 -15.69 19.98
CA PHE A 37 6.52 -14.74 21.11
C PHE A 37 7.62 -13.69 21.02
N GLU A 38 8.69 -13.97 20.29
CA GLU A 38 9.80 -13.03 20.06
C GLU A 38 9.61 -12.15 18.81
N ALA A 39 8.44 -12.27 18.15
CA ALA A 39 8.14 -11.44 16.97
C ALA A 39 8.07 -9.97 17.36
N PRO A 40 8.85 -9.09 16.71
CA PRO A 40 9.02 -7.70 17.15
C PRO A 40 7.76 -6.83 17.02
N VAL A 41 6.81 -7.24 16.16
CA VAL A 41 5.60 -6.47 15.85
C VAL A 41 4.41 -6.87 16.73
N ASN A 42 4.27 -8.14 17.04
CA ASN A 42 3.03 -8.66 17.65
C ASN A 42 3.23 -9.52 18.89
N GLU A 43 4.45 -9.82 19.29
CA GLU A 43 4.80 -10.54 20.52
C GLU A 43 3.95 -11.81 20.73
N GLY A 44 3.74 -12.57 19.65
CA GLY A 44 2.91 -13.79 19.63
C GLY A 44 1.40 -13.56 19.55
N SER A 45 0.91 -12.33 19.63
CA SER A 45 -0.50 -12.00 19.46
C SER A 45 -0.94 -12.16 18.01
N LEU A 46 -2.09 -12.80 17.76
CA LEU A 46 -2.65 -12.95 16.42
C LEU A 46 -4.15 -12.69 16.43
N CYS A 47 -4.63 -11.98 15.42
CA CYS A 47 -6.07 -11.81 15.21
C CYS A 47 -6.68 -13.06 14.55
N ILE A 48 -8.01 -13.12 14.52
CA ILE A 48 -8.74 -14.24 13.91
C ILE A 48 -8.38 -14.44 12.42
N LYS A 49 -8.09 -13.36 11.68
CA LYS A 49 -7.73 -13.41 10.25
C LYS A 49 -6.36 -14.06 10.06
N GLY A 50 -5.35 -13.62 10.82
CA GLY A 50 -4.03 -14.25 10.82
C GLY A 50 -4.09 -15.71 11.29
N GLY A 51 -4.93 -16.01 12.30
CA GLY A 51 -5.16 -17.37 12.74
C GLY A 51 -5.80 -18.30 11.70
N ALA A 52 -6.58 -17.75 10.77
CA ALA A 52 -7.23 -18.49 9.69
C ALA A 52 -6.36 -18.58 8.40
N SER A 53 -5.25 -17.85 8.31
CA SER A 53 -4.44 -17.78 7.09
C SER A 53 -3.90 -19.12 6.56
N PRO A 54 -3.61 -20.15 7.38
CA PRO A 54 -3.22 -21.45 6.86
C PRO A 54 -4.28 -22.15 5.99
N GLN A 55 -5.58 -21.81 6.15
CA GLN A 55 -6.66 -22.44 5.38
C GLN A 55 -6.58 -22.16 3.86
N VAL A 56 -5.90 -21.10 3.46
CA VAL A 56 -5.66 -20.79 2.05
C VAL A 56 -4.65 -21.76 1.42
N VAL A 57 -3.69 -22.22 2.18
CA VAL A 57 -2.55 -23.00 1.68
C VAL A 57 -3.00 -24.37 1.12
N ASP A 58 -3.92 -25.04 1.80
CA ASP A 58 -4.46 -26.35 1.39
C ASP A 58 -5.93 -26.27 0.94
N HIS A 59 -6.32 -25.16 0.32
CA HIS A 59 -7.71 -25.02 -0.15
C HIS A 59 -7.95 -25.90 -1.39
N GLU A 60 -9.09 -26.60 -1.43
CA GLU A 60 -9.42 -27.54 -2.50
C GLU A 60 -9.54 -26.91 -3.90
N GLU A 61 -9.95 -25.63 -3.93
CA GLU A 61 -10.14 -24.85 -5.17
C GLU A 61 -8.84 -24.21 -5.71
N ARG A 62 -7.68 -24.46 -5.05
CA ARG A 62 -6.40 -23.98 -5.54
C ARG A 62 -6.10 -24.50 -6.96
N LEU A 63 -5.67 -23.58 -7.83
CA LEU A 63 -5.12 -23.94 -9.14
C LEU A 63 -3.84 -24.76 -8.96
N LYS A 64 -3.68 -25.81 -9.75
CA LYS A 64 -2.56 -26.75 -9.66
C LYS A 64 -1.88 -27.03 -11.00
N GLU A 65 -2.50 -26.68 -12.10
CA GLU A 65 -2.01 -26.86 -13.46
C GLU A 65 -2.20 -25.56 -14.25
N PRO A 66 -1.30 -25.20 -15.18
CA PRO A 66 -1.54 -24.13 -16.14
C PRO A 66 -2.78 -24.42 -16.98
N LEU A 67 -3.55 -23.38 -17.28
CA LEU A 67 -4.76 -23.48 -18.07
C LEU A 67 -4.66 -22.58 -19.32
N ILE A 68 -5.14 -23.09 -20.46
CA ILE A 68 -5.28 -22.33 -21.71
C ILE A 68 -6.75 -22.37 -22.16
N ARG A 69 -7.25 -21.23 -22.59
CA ARG A 69 -8.62 -21.11 -23.12
C ARG A 69 -8.75 -21.79 -24.48
N GLU A 70 -9.79 -22.63 -24.62
CA GLU A 70 -10.25 -23.20 -25.90
C GLU A 70 -11.75 -22.94 -26.08
N GLY A 71 -12.09 -21.90 -26.83
CA GLY A 71 -13.48 -21.43 -26.96
C GLY A 71 -14.03 -20.94 -25.62
N ASP A 72 -15.14 -21.54 -25.16
CA ASP A 72 -15.80 -21.13 -23.90
C ASP A 72 -15.32 -21.94 -22.68
N SER A 73 -14.21 -22.69 -22.78
CA SER A 73 -13.71 -23.52 -21.69
C SER A 73 -12.19 -23.46 -21.56
N PHE A 74 -11.68 -23.93 -20.42
CA PHE A 74 -10.25 -24.08 -20.20
C PHE A 74 -9.85 -25.55 -20.31
N ARG A 75 -8.63 -25.79 -20.81
CA ARG A 75 -7.96 -27.07 -20.71
C ARG A 75 -6.66 -26.94 -19.91
N GLU A 76 -6.27 -28.01 -19.26
CA GLU A 76 -4.91 -28.11 -18.69
C GLU A 76 -3.87 -28.06 -19.80
N ALA A 77 -2.77 -27.38 -19.53
CA ALA A 77 -1.64 -27.20 -20.42
C ALA A 77 -0.32 -27.48 -19.70
N THR A 78 0.75 -27.69 -20.46
CA THR A 78 2.09 -27.69 -19.90
C THR A 78 2.57 -26.27 -19.65
N TRP A 79 3.54 -26.09 -18.76
CA TRP A 79 4.20 -24.81 -18.57
C TRP A 79 4.83 -24.28 -19.85
N GLU A 80 5.40 -25.17 -20.66
CA GLU A 80 5.97 -24.82 -21.97
C GLU A 80 4.93 -24.22 -22.90
N GLU A 81 3.75 -24.86 -23.05
CA GLU A 81 2.66 -24.34 -23.87
C GLU A 81 2.13 -23.00 -23.37
N ALA A 82 1.95 -22.86 -22.04
CA ALA A 82 1.40 -21.65 -21.44
C ALA A 82 2.35 -20.45 -21.62
N LEU A 83 3.62 -20.61 -21.31
CA LEU A 83 4.61 -19.55 -21.45
C LEU A 83 4.88 -19.20 -22.92
N GLU A 84 4.95 -20.20 -23.81
CA GLU A 84 5.09 -19.95 -25.27
C GLU A 84 3.90 -19.15 -25.82
N ARG A 85 2.68 -19.43 -25.33
CA ARG A 85 1.49 -18.68 -25.72
C ARG A 85 1.61 -17.22 -25.27
N ILE A 86 2.04 -16.95 -24.04
CA ILE A 86 2.21 -15.58 -23.52
C ILE A 86 3.27 -14.83 -24.34
N VAL A 87 4.44 -15.44 -24.55
CA VAL A 87 5.52 -14.83 -25.35
C VAL A 87 5.04 -14.49 -26.75
N THR A 88 4.37 -15.41 -27.42
CA THR A 88 3.83 -15.20 -28.78
C THR A 88 2.86 -14.04 -28.86
N GLU A 89 1.96 -13.91 -27.87
CA GLU A 89 0.99 -12.82 -27.85
C GLU A 89 1.63 -11.48 -27.49
N PHE A 90 2.61 -11.46 -26.57
CA PHE A 90 3.35 -10.25 -26.25
C PHE A 90 4.10 -9.73 -27.48
N GLU A 91 4.83 -10.61 -28.20
CA GLU A 91 5.51 -10.24 -29.44
C GLU A 91 4.53 -9.78 -30.53
N ARG A 92 3.33 -10.41 -30.61
CA ARG A 92 2.30 -10.00 -31.57
C ARG A 92 1.79 -8.59 -31.26
N ILE A 93 1.43 -8.32 -29.99
CA ILE A 93 0.89 -7.02 -29.58
C ILE A 93 1.94 -5.91 -29.78
N GLU A 94 3.19 -6.16 -29.40
CA GLU A 94 4.29 -5.22 -29.64
C GLU A 94 4.45 -4.89 -31.14
N GLN A 95 4.36 -5.90 -32.01
CA GLN A 95 4.51 -5.71 -33.47
C GLN A 95 3.31 -5.00 -34.12
N GLU A 96 2.10 -5.20 -33.60
CA GLU A 96 0.86 -4.64 -34.16
C GLU A 96 0.54 -3.25 -33.62
N TYR A 97 0.85 -2.98 -32.32
CA TYR A 97 0.36 -1.81 -31.59
C TYR A 97 1.43 -1.02 -30.83
N GLU A 98 2.68 -1.47 -30.79
CA GLU A 98 3.76 -0.94 -29.96
C GLU A 98 3.66 -1.39 -28.47
N PRO A 99 4.75 -1.23 -27.67
CA PRO A 99 4.82 -1.73 -26.28
C PRO A 99 3.76 -1.14 -25.33
N ASP A 100 3.37 0.11 -25.51
CA ASP A 100 2.36 0.78 -24.65
C ASP A 100 0.94 0.22 -24.80
N ALA A 101 0.73 -0.72 -25.73
CA ALA A 101 -0.53 -1.46 -25.83
C ALA A 101 -0.66 -2.59 -24.80
N MET A 102 0.39 -2.84 -23.99
CA MET A 102 0.37 -3.78 -22.87
C MET A 102 0.23 -3.08 -21.54
N GLY A 103 -0.55 -3.68 -20.64
CA GLY A 103 -0.64 -3.32 -19.23
C GLY A 103 -0.17 -4.44 -18.31
N PHE A 104 0.36 -4.09 -17.14
CA PHE A 104 0.86 -5.03 -16.13
C PHE A 104 0.30 -4.67 -14.75
N PHE A 105 -0.46 -5.57 -14.14
CA PHE A 105 -0.97 -5.39 -12.79
C PHE A 105 -0.18 -6.21 -11.80
N SER A 106 0.44 -5.51 -10.85
CA SER A 106 1.22 -6.05 -9.75
C SER A 106 0.38 -6.13 -8.48
N SER A 107 0.82 -6.87 -7.47
CA SER A 107 0.00 -7.18 -6.31
C SER A 107 0.65 -6.84 -4.97
N SER A 108 -0.14 -6.27 -4.07
CA SER A 108 0.24 -6.09 -2.66
C SER A 108 0.17 -7.39 -1.83
N LYS A 109 -0.06 -8.55 -2.46
CA LYS A 109 -0.09 -9.88 -1.84
C LYS A 109 1.12 -10.74 -2.20
N VAL A 110 1.96 -10.28 -3.10
CA VAL A 110 3.21 -10.94 -3.49
C VAL A 110 4.40 -10.27 -2.82
N MET A 111 5.59 -10.85 -2.95
CA MET A 111 6.82 -10.37 -2.31
C MET A 111 7.37 -9.12 -3.00
N ASN A 112 8.29 -8.43 -2.34
CA ASN A 112 8.99 -7.29 -2.93
C ASN A 112 9.74 -7.69 -4.21
N GLU A 113 10.41 -8.84 -4.18
CA GLU A 113 11.19 -9.37 -5.29
C GLU A 113 10.33 -9.69 -6.52
N GLU A 114 9.13 -10.21 -6.31
CA GLU A 114 8.16 -10.53 -7.37
C GLU A 114 7.59 -9.25 -7.98
N ASN A 115 7.21 -8.28 -7.16
CA ASN A 115 6.77 -6.96 -7.62
C ASN A 115 7.88 -6.23 -8.40
N TYR A 116 9.13 -6.34 -7.92
CA TYR A 116 10.29 -5.77 -8.57
C TYR A 116 10.54 -6.40 -9.95
N LEU A 117 10.47 -7.72 -10.05
CA LEU A 117 10.65 -8.41 -11.34
C LEU A 117 9.54 -8.07 -12.35
N LEU A 118 8.29 -7.97 -11.91
CA LEU A 118 7.18 -7.62 -12.81
C LEU A 118 7.34 -6.21 -13.37
N GLN A 119 7.65 -5.21 -12.52
CA GLN A 119 7.86 -3.86 -13.01
C GLN A 119 9.11 -3.72 -13.88
N LYS A 120 10.19 -4.48 -13.59
CA LYS A 120 11.38 -4.56 -14.44
C LYS A 120 11.05 -5.18 -15.80
N LEU A 121 10.22 -6.24 -15.83
CA LEU A 121 9.76 -6.90 -17.05
C LEU A 121 8.95 -5.94 -17.93
N ALA A 122 8.00 -5.21 -17.35
CA ALA A 122 7.20 -4.21 -18.07
C ALA A 122 8.07 -3.13 -18.72
N ARG A 123 9.03 -2.61 -17.98
CA ARG A 123 9.94 -1.56 -18.49
C ARG A 123 10.89 -2.08 -19.56
N ARG A 124 11.38 -3.30 -19.43
CA ARG A 124 12.21 -3.92 -20.45
C ARG A 124 11.43 -4.26 -21.72
N TYR A 125 10.13 -4.58 -21.56
CA TYR A 125 9.21 -4.74 -22.69
C TYR A 125 9.00 -3.41 -23.45
N GLY A 126 9.22 -2.29 -22.79
CA GLY A 126 9.18 -0.95 -23.39
C GLY A 126 8.02 -0.07 -22.93
N THR A 127 7.36 -0.42 -21.83
CA THR A 127 6.25 0.37 -21.28
C THR A 127 6.38 0.62 -19.78
N ASN A 128 5.86 1.77 -19.32
CA ASN A 128 5.65 2.09 -17.92
C ASN A 128 4.19 1.83 -17.46
N ASN A 129 3.38 1.17 -18.26
CA ASN A 129 2.01 0.76 -17.90
C ASN A 129 2.02 -0.39 -16.89
N VAL A 130 2.57 -0.12 -15.70
CA VAL A 130 2.61 -1.04 -14.56
C VAL A 130 2.06 -0.33 -13.34
N ASP A 131 1.05 -0.90 -12.69
CA ASP A 131 0.46 -0.35 -11.47
C ASP A 131 -0.03 -1.49 -10.55
N ASN A 132 -0.58 -1.14 -9.40
CA ASN A 132 -1.02 -2.10 -8.40
C ASN A 132 -2.21 -1.58 -7.59
N CYS A 133 -2.80 -2.43 -6.74
CA CYS A 133 -4.00 -2.12 -5.96
C CYS A 133 -3.87 -0.91 -5.02
N THR A 134 -2.67 -0.37 -4.77
CA THR A 134 -2.49 0.89 -4.02
C THR A 134 -3.25 2.03 -4.68
N ARG A 135 -3.42 1.98 -6.01
CA ARG A 135 -4.19 2.96 -6.78
C ARG A 135 -5.61 3.10 -6.24
N MET A 136 -6.28 1.99 -5.92
CA MET A 136 -7.62 1.98 -5.32
C MET A 136 -7.60 2.22 -3.81
N CYS A 137 -6.46 2.05 -3.14
CA CYS A 137 -6.34 2.03 -1.69
C CYS A 137 -5.85 3.38 -1.14
N HIS A 138 -4.59 3.70 -1.38
CA HIS A 138 -3.87 4.82 -0.76
C HIS A 138 -3.19 5.76 -1.76
N ALA A 139 -3.59 5.78 -3.03
CA ALA A 139 -2.96 6.63 -4.04
C ALA A 139 -2.97 8.11 -3.63
N SER A 140 -4.11 8.63 -3.16
CA SER A 140 -4.23 10.00 -2.67
C SER A 140 -3.26 10.27 -1.51
N THR A 141 -3.13 9.33 -0.57
CA THR A 141 -2.22 9.43 0.57
C THR A 141 -0.76 9.42 0.11
N VAL A 142 -0.37 8.45 -0.74
CA VAL A 142 1.00 8.35 -1.26
C VAL A 142 1.38 9.60 -2.04
N TYR A 143 0.49 10.07 -2.92
CA TYR A 143 0.71 11.29 -3.68
C TYR A 143 0.90 12.50 -2.77
N THR A 144 -0.01 12.72 -1.83
CA THR A 144 0.02 13.90 -0.94
C THR A 144 1.25 13.90 -0.04
N LEU A 145 1.55 12.77 0.61
CA LEU A 145 2.72 12.68 1.49
C LEU A 145 4.03 12.88 0.71
N ARG A 146 4.15 12.31 -0.50
CA ARG A 146 5.32 12.56 -1.35
C ARG A 146 5.46 14.03 -1.74
N GLN A 147 4.37 14.66 -2.18
CA GLN A 147 4.41 16.07 -2.60
C GLN A 147 4.64 17.04 -1.43
N SER A 148 4.19 16.69 -0.25
CA SER A 148 4.24 17.58 0.91
C SER A 148 5.40 17.32 1.86
N LEU A 149 5.85 16.06 1.95
CA LEU A 149 6.87 15.64 2.91
C LEU A 149 8.06 14.90 2.26
N GLY A 150 7.89 14.36 1.04
CA GLY A 150 8.92 13.67 0.27
C GLY A 150 8.77 12.14 0.20
N ALA A 151 8.13 11.49 1.17
CA ALA A 151 7.91 10.04 1.15
C ALA A 151 6.43 9.66 1.37
N GLY A 152 5.95 8.71 0.59
CA GLY A 152 4.55 8.26 0.63
C GLY A 152 4.30 7.15 1.66
N ALA A 153 4.76 7.30 2.90
CA ALA A 153 4.71 6.27 3.92
C ALA A 153 4.37 6.82 5.31
N MET A 154 4.15 5.91 6.24
CA MET A 154 3.99 6.21 7.66
C MET A 154 5.24 6.92 8.19
N THR A 155 5.09 8.08 8.82
CA THR A 155 6.25 8.89 9.22
C THR A 155 6.95 8.35 10.46
N ASN A 156 6.21 7.72 11.37
CA ASN A 156 6.72 7.16 12.62
C ASN A 156 6.41 5.66 12.71
N SER A 157 7.20 4.89 13.45
CA SER A 157 6.92 3.48 13.69
C SER A 157 5.81 3.30 14.74
N MET A 158 5.14 2.15 14.72
CA MET A 158 4.14 1.82 15.73
C MET A 158 4.71 1.81 17.15
N ALA A 159 5.93 1.32 17.32
CA ALA A 159 6.61 1.28 18.62
C ALA A 159 6.95 2.68 19.14
N ASP A 160 7.45 3.56 18.26
CA ASP A 160 7.71 4.96 18.61
C ASP A 160 6.43 5.68 19.04
N LEU A 161 5.34 5.45 18.33
CA LEU A 161 4.04 6.05 18.64
C LEU A 161 3.45 5.55 19.96
N GLU A 162 3.56 4.26 20.27
CA GLU A 162 3.13 3.71 21.58
C GLU A 162 3.93 4.30 22.74
N GLU A 163 5.25 4.41 22.58
CA GLU A 163 6.15 4.85 23.66
C GLU A 163 6.06 6.36 23.94
N HIS A 164 5.74 7.16 22.91
CA HIS A 164 5.91 8.61 22.99
C HIS A 164 4.65 9.42 22.66
N GLY A 165 3.59 8.83 22.11
CA GLY A 165 2.39 9.55 21.67
C GLY A 165 1.43 9.87 22.83
N ASP A 166 0.98 11.13 22.93
CA ASP A 166 0.03 11.59 23.94
C ASP A 166 -1.40 11.70 23.40
N VAL A 167 -1.54 12.04 22.12
CA VAL A 167 -2.84 12.18 21.44
C VAL A 167 -2.83 11.48 20.08
N TYR A 168 -3.86 10.68 19.83
CA TYR A 168 -4.08 10.01 18.55
C TYR A 168 -5.34 10.54 17.88
N TRP A 169 -5.14 11.21 16.74
CA TRP A 169 -6.19 11.63 15.83
C TRP A 169 -6.39 10.55 14.77
N VAL A 170 -7.43 9.73 14.89
CA VAL A 170 -7.69 8.60 13.99
C VAL A 170 -8.86 8.95 13.09
N GLN A 171 -8.61 9.21 11.80
CA GLN A 171 -9.62 9.62 10.83
C GLN A 171 -9.68 8.68 9.63
N GLY A 172 -10.89 8.27 9.25
CA GLY A 172 -11.11 7.39 8.11
C GLY A 172 -10.46 6.00 8.25
N ALA A 173 -10.20 5.55 9.49
CA ALA A 173 -9.60 4.26 9.82
C ALA A 173 -10.33 3.58 10.97
N ASN A 174 -10.38 2.23 10.94
CA ASN A 174 -10.96 1.41 12.00
C ASN A 174 -9.95 0.32 12.43
N PRO A 175 -8.87 0.70 13.15
CA PRO A 175 -7.83 -0.25 13.51
C PRO A 175 -8.31 -1.40 14.37
N ALA A 176 -9.32 -1.24 15.24
CA ALA A 176 -9.86 -2.32 16.06
C ALA A 176 -10.49 -3.49 15.28
N GLU A 177 -10.82 -3.30 14.00
CA GLU A 177 -11.37 -4.35 13.12
C GLU A 177 -10.43 -4.71 11.97
N GLN A 178 -9.72 -3.74 11.42
CA GLN A 178 -8.90 -3.92 10.23
C GLN A 178 -7.45 -4.24 10.57
N HIS A 179 -6.88 -3.57 11.56
CA HIS A 179 -5.50 -3.71 12.05
C HIS A 179 -5.49 -4.13 13.53
N VAL A 180 -6.20 -5.24 13.83
CA VAL A 180 -6.54 -5.66 15.20
C VAL A 180 -5.33 -5.69 16.13
N ILE A 181 -4.18 -6.16 15.65
CA ILE A 181 -2.97 -6.24 16.47
C ILE A 181 -2.34 -4.86 16.66
N ALA A 182 -2.34 -4.00 15.65
CA ALA A 182 -1.92 -2.61 15.83
C ALA A 182 -2.79 -1.93 16.90
N HIS A 183 -4.11 -2.12 16.83
CA HIS A 183 -5.02 -1.57 17.84
C HIS A 183 -4.75 -2.13 19.24
N SER A 184 -4.64 -3.45 19.39
CA SER A 184 -4.52 -4.10 20.72
C SER A 184 -3.16 -3.88 21.38
N ASN A 185 -2.08 -3.90 20.60
CA ASN A 185 -0.71 -3.88 21.13
C ASN A 185 -0.13 -2.46 21.23
N TYR A 186 -0.61 -1.52 20.40
CA TYR A 186 -0.08 -0.16 20.39
C TYR A 186 -1.12 0.88 20.83
N PHE A 187 -2.20 1.10 20.07
CA PHE A 187 -3.19 2.14 20.41
C PHE A 187 -3.78 1.96 21.79
N ARG A 188 -4.26 0.75 22.09
CA ARG A 188 -4.90 0.48 23.38
C ARG A 188 -3.91 0.49 24.53
N GLN A 189 -2.66 0.08 24.34
CA GLN A 189 -1.66 0.16 25.41
C GLN A 189 -1.36 1.63 25.74
N ALA A 190 -1.12 2.45 24.73
CA ALA A 190 -0.91 3.88 24.92
C ALA A 190 -2.12 4.56 25.62
N THR A 191 -3.37 4.24 25.23
CA THR A 191 -4.55 4.79 25.91
C THR A 191 -4.69 4.32 27.36
N LEU A 192 -4.28 3.09 27.69
CA LEU A 192 -4.22 2.60 29.06
C LEU A 192 -3.16 3.31 29.90
N GLU A 193 -2.12 3.84 29.27
CA GLU A 193 -1.05 4.63 29.88
C GLU A 193 -1.38 6.13 29.93
N GLY A 194 -2.47 6.56 29.31
CA GLY A 194 -3.02 7.92 29.45
C GLY A 194 -3.09 8.73 28.15
N ALA A 195 -2.71 8.16 27.01
CA ALA A 195 -2.91 8.81 25.71
C ALA A 195 -4.39 9.02 25.39
N THR A 196 -4.74 10.13 24.78
CA THR A 196 -6.11 10.45 24.34
C THR A 196 -6.35 9.95 22.92
N LEU A 197 -7.44 9.21 22.72
CA LEU A 197 -7.88 8.72 21.40
C LEU A 197 -9.08 9.53 20.89
N ILE A 198 -8.87 10.26 19.80
CA ILE A 198 -9.91 10.98 19.05
C ILE A 198 -10.23 10.17 17.80
N GLN A 199 -11.44 9.60 17.72
CA GLN A 199 -11.92 8.86 16.55
C GLN A 199 -12.84 9.73 15.69
N ILE A 200 -12.55 9.86 14.42
CA ILE A 200 -13.36 10.60 13.45
C ILE A 200 -13.80 9.63 12.35
N ASP A 201 -15.08 9.29 12.37
CA ASP A 201 -15.65 8.28 11.48
C ASP A 201 -17.18 8.45 11.41
N PRO A 202 -17.82 8.37 10.24
CA PRO A 202 -19.28 8.46 10.12
C PRO A 202 -20.01 7.30 10.81
N HIS A 203 -19.31 6.21 11.08
CA HIS A 203 -19.84 5.01 11.73
C HIS A 203 -19.26 4.81 13.13
N ALA A 204 -20.13 4.56 14.12
CA ALA A 204 -19.70 4.14 15.46
C ALA A 204 -19.17 2.68 15.41
N ASN A 205 -17.93 2.52 15.01
CA ASN A 205 -17.23 1.25 14.82
C ASN A 205 -16.60 0.70 16.12
N LYS A 206 -15.76 -0.35 16.05
CA LYS A 206 -15.15 -0.90 17.27
C LYS A 206 -14.08 0.00 17.88
N THR A 207 -13.39 0.79 17.08
CA THR A 207 -12.37 1.74 17.58
C THR A 207 -13.02 2.81 18.47
N THR A 208 -14.26 3.25 18.14
CA THR A 208 -14.98 4.24 18.94
C THR A 208 -15.28 3.81 20.38
N ARG A 209 -15.19 2.51 20.69
CA ARG A 209 -15.42 2.00 22.06
C ARG A 209 -14.26 2.32 23.01
N ASP A 210 -13.08 2.47 22.44
CA ASP A 210 -11.85 2.78 23.17
C ASP A 210 -11.48 4.27 23.02
N ALA A 211 -12.25 5.05 22.22
CA ALA A 211 -12.03 6.47 22.00
C ALA A 211 -12.59 7.33 23.15
N ASP A 212 -11.84 8.35 23.53
CA ASP A 212 -12.26 9.39 24.47
C ASP A 212 -13.23 10.38 23.80
N ILE A 213 -13.00 10.68 22.52
CA ILE A 213 -13.85 11.55 21.70
C ILE A 213 -14.20 10.82 20.39
N HIS A 214 -15.48 10.85 20.02
CA HIS A 214 -15.96 10.39 18.73
C HIS A 214 -16.70 11.51 17.99
N LEU A 215 -16.09 11.99 16.90
CA LEU A 215 -16.71 12.95 15.98
C LEU A 215 -17.38 12.17 14.84
N GLN A 216 -18.69 11.96 14.96
CA GLN A 216 -19.48 11.22 13.98
C GLN A 216 -19.96 12.15 12.86
N LEU A 217 -19.06 12.50 11.94
CA LEU A 217 -19.32 13.40 10.82
C LEU A 217 -20.25 12.77 9.76
N LYS A 218 -20.88 13.58 8.95
CA LYS A 218 -21.51 13.11 7.71
C LYS A 218 -20.46 12.67 6.69
N PRO A 219 -20.70 11.60 5.92
CA PRO A 219 -19.76 11.18 4.86
C PRO A 219 -19.42 12.32 3.89
N GLY A 220 -18.14 12.45 3.51
CA GLY A 220 -17.65 13.46 2.59
C GLY A 220 -17.46 14.87 3.17
N THR A 221 -17.51 15.01 4.50
CA THR A 221 -17.33 16.30 5.19
C THR A 221 -16.03 16.40 5.98
N ASP A 222 -15.01 15.68 5.56
CA ASP A 222 -13.69 15.65 6.20
C ASP A 222 -12.95 16.98 6.08
N ILE A 223 -12.98 17.61 4.90
CA ILE A 223 -12.34 18.92 4.67
C ILE A 223 -12.95 20.02 5.55
N PRO A 224 -14.29 20.22 5.63
CA PRO A 224 -14.88 21.20 6.54
C PRO A 224 -14.49 20.96 8.00
N LEU A 225 -14.50 19.71 8.46
CA LEU A 225 -14.10 19.35 9.83
C LEU A 225 -12.65 19.77 10.11
N LEU A 226 -11.70 19.35 9.24
CA LEU A 226 -10.29 19.70 9.38
C LEU A 226 -10.05 21.21 9.24
N ASN A 227 -10.78 21.91 8.38
CA ASN A 227 -10.69 23.36 8.26
C ASN A 227 -11.18 24.09 9.53
N ILE A 228 -12.21 23.56 10.23
CA ILE A 228 -12.63 24.07 11.54
C ILE A 228 -11.49 23.86 12.55
N ALA A 229 -10.92 22.64 12.61
CA ALA A 229 -9.83 22.33 13.53
C ALA A 229 -8.61 23.25 13.30
N ILE A 230 -8.15 23.37 12.05
CA ILE A 230 -7.04 24.25 11.67
C ILE A 230 -7.34 25.71 12.00
N LYS A 231 -8.54 26.21 11.63
CA LYS A 231 -8.91 27.60 11.90
C LYS A 231 -9.00 27.91 13.40
N THR A 232 -9.49 26.96 14.21
CA THR A 232 -9.51 27.09 15.68
C THR A 232 -8.08 27.23 16.21
N ILE A 233 -7.14 26.40 15.74
CA ILE A 233 -5.72 26.47 16.12
C ILE A 233 -5.11 27.83 15.73
N LEU A 234 -5.44 28.35 14.55
CA LEU A 234 -4.96 29.66 14.07
C LEU A 234 -5.54 30.82 14.91
N GLU A 235 -6.85 30.83 15.17
CA GLU A 235 -7.50 31.92 15.91
C GLU A 235 -7.14 31.94 17.41
N GLU A 236 -6.82 30.78 18.00
CA GLU A 236 -6.42 30.66 19.41
C GLU A 236 -4.89 30.67 19.60
N GLU A 237 -4.12 30.88 18.50
CA GLU A 237 -2.64 30.94 18.51
C GLU A 237 -1.98 29.68 19.08
N LEU A 238 -2.56 28.49 18.81
CA LEU A 238 -2.07 27.17 19.29
C LEU A 238 -1.07 26.52 18.31
N TYR A 239 -0.64 27.19 17.27
CA TYR A 239 0.31 26.70 16.29
C TYR A 239 1.77 26.95 16.68
N ASP A 240 2.69 26.15 16.16
CA ASP A 240 4.14 26.33 16.37
C ASP A 240 4.74 27.26 15.29
N GLN A 241 4.80 28.55 15.58
CA GLN A 241 5.35 29.55 14.66
C GLN A 241 6.82 29.28 14.31
N ALA A 242 7.62 28.79 15.25
CA ALA A 242 9.05 28.53 15.00
C ALA A 242 9.21 27.37 13.99
N PHE A 243 8.45 26.29 14.15
CA PHE A 243 8.43 25.18 13.21
C PHE A 243 7.93 25.61 11.83
N ILE A 244 6.87 26.40 11.77
CA ILE A 244 6.33 26.94 10.51
C ILE A 244 7.40 27.74 9.76
N ASP A 245 8.05 28.67 10.43
CA ASP A 245 9.06 29.56 9.83
C ASP A 245 10.32 28.82 9.38
N GLU A 246 10.74 27.79 10.12
CA GLU A 246 12.01 27.08 9.86
C GLU A 246 11.84 25.86 8.94
N ARG A 247 10.69 25.20 9.00
CA ARG A 247 10.50 23.86 8.41
C ARG A 247 9.44 23.78 7.31
N THR A 248 8.68 24.86 7.06
CA THR A 248 7.56 24.79 6.13
C THR A 248 7.53 25.92 5.10
N ARG A 249 6.69 25.75 4.07
CA ARG A 249 6.32 26.80 3.12
C ARG A 249 4.83 26.75 2.81
N GLY A 250 4.25 27.87 2.38
CA GLY A 250 2.86 27.98 1.94
C GLY A 250 1.84 28.26 3.06
N PHE A 251 2.30 28.59 4.28
CA PHE A 251 1.41 28.91 5.40
C PHE A 251 0.50 30.10 5.11
N ASP A 252 0.99 31.12 4.42
CA ASP A 252 0.21 32.30 3.96
C ASP A 252 -0.95 31.91 3.04
N HIS A 253 -0.80 30.87 2.23
CA HIS A 253 -1.88 30.35 1.39
C HIS A 253 -2.98 29.68 2.24
N LEU A 254 -2.62 28.97 3.29
CA LEU A 254 -3.56 28.37 4.24
C LEU A 254 -4.35 29.47 4.97
N GLU A 255 -3.67 30.48 5.53
CA GLU A 255 -4.31 31.62 6.19
C GLU A 255 -5.28 32.35 5.25
N ALA A 256 -4.85 32.64 4.02
CA ALA A 256 -5.69 33.29 3.03
C ALA A 256 -6.93 32.46 2.63
N THR A 257 -6.78 31.13 2.57
CA THR A 257 -7.88 30.21 2.26
C THR A 257 -8.93 30.20 3.37
N LEU A 258 -8.50 30.29 4.63
CA LEU A 258 -9.37 30.22 5.81
C LEU A 258 -9.82 31.59 6.33
N ALA A 259 -9.35 32.70 5.74
CA ALA A 259 -9.68 34.06 6.23
C ALA A 259 -11.20 34.30 6.35
N ASP A 260 -11.95 33.96 5.31
CA ASP A 260 -13.40 34.12 5.24
C ASP A 260 -14.18 32.82 5.48
N PHE A 261 -13.53 31.78 6.02
CA PHE A 261 -14.16 30.49 6.27
C PHE A 261 -15.13 30.57 7.46
N ASP A 262 -16.40 30.19 7.23
CA ASP A 262 -17.47 30.20 8.23
C ASP A 262 -17.51 28.85 8.97
N MET A 263 -16.99 28.82 10.19
CA MET A 263 -16.92 27.59 11.01
C MET A 263 -18.31 27.09 11.43
N GLU A 264 -19.28 27.98 11.68
CA GLU A 264 -20.65 27.56 12.06
C GLU A 264 -21.34 26.86 10.87
N ALA A 265 -21.27 27.45 9.69
CA ALA A 265 -21.81 26.84 8.49
C ALA A 265 -21.11 25.50 8.15
N ALA A 266 -19.81 25.40 8.37
CA ALA A 266 -19.04 24.18 8.17
C ALA A 266 -19.42 23.08 9.18
N ALA A 267 -19.66 23.43 10.45
CA ALA A 267 -20.12 22.50 11.47
C ALA A 267 -21.51 21.94 11.13
N ASP A 268 -22.41 22.78 10.60
CA ASP A 268 -23.73 22.35 10.10
C ASP A 268 -23.59 21.35 8.92
N ILE A 269 -22.62 21.58 8.01
CA ILE A 269 -22.29 20.65 6.92
C ILE A 269 -21.82 19.31 7.49
N CYS A 270 -20.91 19.32 8.48
CA CYS A 270 -20.43 18.11 9.15
C CYS A 270 -21.55 17.38 9.95
N GLY A 271 -22.58 18.11 10.35
CA GLY A 271 -23.64 17.59 11.25
C GLY A 271 -23.17 17.42 12.69
N LEU A 272 -22.18 18.21 13.13
CA LEU A 272 -21.57 18.16 14.45
C LEU A 272 -21.68 19.53 15.15
N PRO A 273 -21.76 19.56 16.49
CA PRO A 273 -21.57 20.80 17.23
C PRO A 273 -20.17 21.39 16.97
N LEU A 274 -20.10 22.69 16.69
CA LEU A 274 -18.83 23.39 16.46
C LEU A 274 -17.86 23.19 17.64
N GLU A 275 -18.35 23.32 18.85
CA GLU A 275 -17.53 23.18 20.08
C GLU A 275 -16.86 21.80 20.21
N ASP A 276 -17.52 20.71 19.77
CA ASP A 276 -16.95 19.36 19.83
C ASP A 276 -15.72 19.24 18.92
N ILE A 277 -15.77 19.86 17.72
CA ILE A 277 -14.63 19.87 16.78
C ILE A 277 -13.52 20.78 17.33
N GLN A 278 -13.86 21.92 17.88
CA GLN A 278 -12.91 22.86 18.48
C GLN A 278 -12.21 22.24 19.71
N GLU A 279 -12.94 21.52 20.56
CA GLU A 279 -12.35 20.81 21.70
C GLU A 279 -11.34 19.75 21.25
N ALA A 280 -11.67 18.93 20.24
CA ALA A 280 -10.75 17.97 19.65
C ALA A 280 -9.49 18.65 19.08
N ALA A 281 -9.66 19.78 18.40
CA ALA A 281 -8.54 20.56 17.85
C ALA A 281 -7.61 21.12 18.93
N ARG A 282 -8.15 21.64 20.05
CA ARG A 282 -7.37 22.11 21.18
C ARG A 282 -6.56 20.97 21.82
N ILE A 283 -7.21 19.83 22.09
CA ILE A 283 -6.55 18.64 22.64
C ILE A 283 -5.39 18.19 21.76
N TYR A 284 -5.58 18.15 20.43
CA TYR A 284 -4.52 17.79 19.50
C TYR A 284 -3.37 18.81 19.50
N ALA A 285 -3.67 20.10 19.49
CA ALA A 285 -2.68 21.15 19.37
C ALA A 285 -1.90 21.43 20.66
N GLU A 286 -2.52 21.20 21.82
CA GLU A 286 -1.92 21.41 23.15
C GLU A 286 -1.10 20.20 23.65
N ALA A 287 -1.17 19.07 22.95
CA ALA A 287 -0.40 17.88 23.30
C ALA A 287 1.11 18.08 23.08
N ASP A 288 1.91 17.49 23.94
CA ASP A 288 3.37 17.46 23.72
C ASP A 288 3.71 16.66 22.46
N ASN A 289 3.04 15.53 22.21
CA ASN A 289 3.21 14.69 21.04
C ASN A 289 1.85 14.21 20.51
N ALA A 290 1.44 14.67 19.34
CA ALA A 290 0.21 14.23 18.71
C ALA A 290 0.48 13.58 17.35
N ALA A 291 -0.17 12.44 17.10
CA ALA A 291 -0.06 11.68 15.87
C ALA A 291 -1.40 11.56 15.15
N ILE A 292 -1.38 11.68 13.82
CA ILE A 292 -2.53 11.41 12.95
C ILE A 292 -2.40 10.01 12.40
N PHE A 293 -3.47 9.22 12.48
CA PHE A 293 -3.61 7.95 11.79
C PHE A 293 -4.73 8.05 10.76
N THR A 294 -4.38 7.75 9.52
CA THR A 294 -5.29 7.85 8.38
C THR A 294 -5.50 6.49 7.71
N GLY A 295 -6.64 6.33 7.07
CA GLY A 295 -6.97 5.12 6.33
C GLY A 295 -7.66 5.41 4.99
N MET A 296 -8.26 4.39 4.41
CA MET A 296 -8.97 4.51 3.13
C MET A 296 -10.18 5.44 3.21
N GLY A 297 -10.76 5.65 4.41
CA GLY A 297 -11.85 6.61 4.60
C GLY A 297 -11.47 8.06 4.32
N MET A 298 -10.16 8.38 4.26
CA MET A 298 -9.65 9.68 3.83
C MET A 298 -9.24 9.68 2.35
N SER A 299 -8.63 8.61 1.88
CA SER A 299 -8.05 8.54 0.54
C SER A 299 -9.05 8.18 -0.57
N GLN A 300 -10.07 7.37 -0.29
CA GLN A 300 -11.03 6.87 -1.28
C GLN A 300 -12.22 7.85 -1.48
N HIS A 301 -11.91 9.12 -1.70
CA HIS A 301 -12.83 10.17 -2.08
C HIS A 301 -12.35 10.84 -3.35
N HIS A 302 -13.23 11.45 -4.14
CA HIS A 302 -12.83 12.27 -5.30
C HIS A 302 -11.90 13.43 -4.89
N CYS A 303 -12.00 13.90 -3.65
CA CYS A 303 -11.13 14.91 -3.03
C CYS A 303 -10.08 14.30 -2.06
N GLY A 304 -9.74 13.02 -2.20
CA GLY A 304 -8.85 12.30 -1.27
C GLY A 304 -7.48 12.95 -1.09
N VAL A 305 -6.90 13.53 -2.15
CA VAL A 305 -5.65 14.32 -2.08
C VAL A 305 -5.81 15.51 -1.13
N ASP A 306 -6.91 16.22 -1.21
CA ASP A 306 -7.20 17.39 -0.38
C ASP A 306 -7.54 17.01 1.07
N ASN A 307 -8.22 15.88 1.28
CA ASN A 307 -8.46 15.33 2.62
C ASN A 307 -7.13 15.09 3.36
N VAL A 308 -6.21 14.35 2.73
CA VAL A 308 -4.90 14.04 3.33
C VAL A 308 -4.02 15.29 3.45
N GLN A 309 -4.13 16.24 2.50
CA GLN A 309 -3.41 17.52 2.61
C GLN A 309 -3.80 18.29 3.88
N ASN A 310 -5.05 18.27 4.28
CA ASN A 310 -5.47 18.91 5.52
C ASN A 310 -4.99 18.18 6.78
N GLU A 311 -4.83 16.85 6.75
CA GLU A 311 -4.14 16.13 7.82
C GLU A 311 -2.66 16.54 7.93
N VAL A 312 -1.98 16.66 6.78
CA VAL A 312 -0.60 17.16 6.71
C VAL A 312 -0.51 18.61 7.20
N ASN A 313 -1.44 19.48 6.78
CA ASN A 313 -1.51 20.85 7.27
C ASN A 313 -1.64 20.91 8.80
N LEU A 314 -2.54 20.11 9.38
CA LEU A 314 -2.76 20.03 10.83
C LEU A 314 -1.48 19.64 11.57
N ALA A 315 -0.77 18.62 11.08
CA ALA A 315 0.50 18.16 11.67
C ALA A 315 1.62 19.21 11.52
N LEU A 316 1.73 19.86 10.35
CA LEU A 316 2.77 20.86 10.08
C LEU A 316 2.59 22.14 10.92
N ILE A 317 1.36 22.67 11.03
CA ILE A 317 1.15 23.91 11.79
C ILE A 317 1.36 23.75 13.31
N THR A 318 1.24 22.52 13.82
CA THR A 318 1.43 22.20 15.24
C THR A 318 2.82 21.64 15.55
N GLY A 319 3.72 21.52 14.55
CA GLY A 319 5.06 20.96 14.73
C GLY A 319 5.06 19.46 15.07
N ASN A 320 3.96 18.75 14.77
CA ASN A 320 3.82 17.32 15.05
C ASN A 320 4.36 16.44 13.90
N LEU A 321 5.61 16.71 13.47
CA LEU A 321 6.35 15.95 12.46
C LEU A 321 7.86 16.00 12.75
N GLY A 322 8.56 14.93 12.41
CA GLY A 322 10.02 14.86 12.52
C GLY A 322 10.54 14.66 13.95
N ARG A 323 9.72 14.12 14.84
CA ARG A 323 10.10 13.83 16.24
C ARG A 323 9.30 12.63 16.79
N PRO A 324 9.75 12.01 17.91
CA PRO A 324 9.06 10.87 18.50
C PRO A 324 7.59 11.15 18.83
N GLY A 325 6.73 10.12 18.68
CA GLY A 325 5.34 10.15 19.09
C GLY A 325 4.39 11.00 18.23
N THR A 326 4.83 11.42 17.03
CA THR A 326 4.09 12.36 16.18
C THR A 326 3.84 11.80 14.78
N GLY A 327 3.47 12.66 13.84
CA GLY A 327 3.45 12.33 12.42
C GLY A 327 2.09 12.12 11.78
N VAL A 328 2.13 11.86 10.46
CA VAL A 328 0.98 11.42 9.65
C VAL A 328 1.22 9.96 9.25
N ASN A 329 0.36 9.08 9.74
CA ASN A 329 0.63 7.66 9.80
C ASN A 329 -0.47 6.84 9.08
N PRO A 330 -0.36 6.60 7.76
CA PRO A 330 -1.31 5.80 7.03
C PRO A 330 -1.25 4.31 7.41
N LEU A 331 -2.39 3.75 7.80
CA LEU A 331 -2.54 2.34 8.11
C LEU A 331 -2.78 1.52 6.83
N ARG A 332 -1.72 0.93 6.29
CA ARG A 332 -1.77 0.14 5.05
C ARG A 332 -2.61 -1.13 5.21
N GLY A 333 -3.52 -1.37 4.26
CA GLY A 333 -4.47 -2.48 4.34
C GLY A 333 -3.84 -3.85 4.13
N GLN A 334 -3.18 -4.07 3.00
CA GLN A 334 -2.61 -5.37 2.63
C GLN A 334 -1.18 -5.53 3.15
N ASN A 335 -0.72 -6.78 3.27
CA ASN A 335 0.55 -7.09 3.95
C ASN A 335 1.79 -6.50 3.28
N ASN A 336 1.78 -6.30 1.96
CA ASN A 336 2.93 -5.76 1.22
C ASN A 336 2.58 -4.52 0.37
N VAL A 337 1.51 -3.79 0.69
CA VAL A 337 1.15 -2.59 -0.09
C VAL A 337 2.19 -1.49 0.02
N GLN A 338 2.93 -1.42 1.13
CA GLN A 338 4.05 -0.50 1.26
C GLN A 338 5.19 -0.93 0.33
N GLY A 339 5.61 -2.19 0.40
CA GLY A 339 6.73 -2.70 -0.38
C GLY A 339 6.49 -2.68 -1.89
N THR A 340 5.27 -2.96 -2.35
CA THR A 340 4.92 -2.86 -3.77
C THR A 340 5.19 -1.44 -4.31
N CYS A 341 4.90 -0.40 -3.51
CA CYS A 341 5.25 0.97 -3.86
C CYS A 341 6.75 1.25 -3.77
N ASP A 342 7.41 0.74 -2.72
CA ASP A 342 8.85 0.95 -2.48
C ASP A 342 9.71 0.41 -3.62
N VAL A 343 9.31 -0.72 -4.22
CA VAL A 343 10.05 -1.35 -5.32
C VAL A 343 9.69 -0.82 -6.71
N GLY A 344 8.86 0.24 -6.78
CA GLY A 344 8.55 0.94 -8.02
C GLY A 344 7.53 0.27 -8.94
N ALA A 345 6.65 -0.60 -8.42
CA ALA A 345 5.56 -1.18 -9.21
C ALA A 345 4.39 -0.18 -9.38
N MET A 346 4.71 0.99 -9.92
CA MET A 346 3.81 2.11 -10.21
C MET A 346 4.25 2.81 -11.52
N PRO A 347 3.33 3.44 -12.27
CA PRO A 347 3.62 3.93 -13.62
C PRO A 347 4.58 5.12 -13.70
N ASN A 348 4.74 5.86 -12.62
CA ASN A 348 5.46 7.13 -12.59
C ASN A 348 6.73 7.13 -11.73
N VAL A 349 7.07 5.99 -11.11
CA VAL A 349 8.28 5.89 -10.26
C VAL A 349 9.06 4.60 -10.50
N LEU A 350 10.35 4.69 -10.28
CA LEU A 350 11.32 3.59 -10.18
C LEU A 350 11.47 3.17 -8.71
N PRO A 351 12.22 2.09 -8.40
CA PRO A 351 12.46 1.67 -7.04
C PRO A 351 12.98 2.81 -6.14
N GLY A 352 12.47 2.87 -4.89
CA GLY A 352 12.82 3.95 -3.96
C GLY A 352 12.14 5.28 -4.26
N TYR A 353 10.99 5.27 -4.92
CA TYR A 353 10.18 6.46 -5.28
C TYR A 353 10.87 7.47 -6.20
N GLN A 354 11.92 7.09 -6.90
CA GLN A 354 12.59 7.92 -7.90
C GLN A 354 11.63 8.19 -9.07
N ASN A 355 11.53 9.44 -9.52
CA ASN A 355 10.61 9.77 -10.63
C ASN A 355 11.13 9.19 -11.96
N VAL A 356 10.22 8.56 -12.73
CA VAL A 356 10.57 7.97 -14.03
C VAL A 356 10.95 9.01 -15.09
N ASP A 357 10.49 10.26 -14.97
CA ASP A 357 10.84 11.37 -15.84
C ASP A 357 12.16 12.07 -15.46
N ASP A 358 12.76 11.72 -14.31
CA ASP A 358 14.09 12.17 -13.93
C ASP A 358 15.17 11.38 -14.67
N ALA A 359 15.94 12.07 -15.50
CA ALA A 359 16.98 11.46 -16.34
C ALA A 359 18.17 10.91 -15.53
N GLU A 360 18.51 11.49 -14.36
CA GLU A 360 19.59 11.00 -13.51
C GLU A 360 19.16 9.73 -12.79
N ALA A 361 17.94 9.69 -12.28
CA ALA A 361 17.35 8.50 -11.66
C ALA A 361 17.27 7.33 -12.67
N ARG A 362 16.76 7.58 -13.89
CA ARG A 362 16.74 6.54 -14.94
C ARG A 362 18.13 6.02 -15.25
N ALA A 363 19.10 6.91 -15.51
CA ALA A 363 20.46 6.50 -15.85
C ALA A 363 21.10 5.60 -14.77
N SER A 364 20.85 5.89 -13.49
CA SER A 364 21.34 5.06 -12.38
C SER A 364 20.74 3.64 -12.40
N VAL A 365 19.46 3.53 -12.72
CA VAL A 365 18.75 2.23 -12.80
C VAL A 365 19.15 1.48 -14.08
N GLU A 366 19.25 2.17 -15.22
CA GLU A 366 19.67 1.62 -16.51
C GLU A 366 21.09 1.06 -16.49
N ASP A 367 22.01 1.67 -15.74
CA ASP A 367 23.37 1.18 -15.54
C ASP A 367 23.39 -0.21 -14.86
N VAL A 368 22.45 -0.49 -13.96
CA VAL A 368 22.32 -1.79 -13.29
C VAL A 368 21.55 -2.78 -14.17
N TRP A 369 20.44 -2.35 -14.76
CA TRP A 369 19.57 -3.25 -15.53
C TRP A 369 20.11 -3.59 -16.92
N GLY A 370 20.95 -2.73 -17.49
CA GLY A 370 21.55 -2.93 -18.81
C GLY A 370 20.62 -2.67 -20.00
N PHE A 371 19.50 -1.95 -19.80
CA PHE A 371 18.57 -1.53 -20.85
C PHE A 371 17.98 -0.15 -20.57
N GLU A 372 17.47 0.52 -21.60
CA GLU A 372 16.85 1.83 -21.50
C GLU A 372 15.43 1.73 -20.95
N VAL A 373 15.07 2.62 -20.02
CA VAL A 373 13.74 2.74 -19.41
C VAL A 373 12.93 3.81 -20.15
N PRO A 374 11.65 3.56 -20.51
CA PRO A 374 10.80 4.60 -21.09
C PRO A 374 10.76 5.86 -20.22
N PRO A 375 10.95 7.06 -20.79
CA PRO A 375 11.11 8.28 -19.99
C PRO A 375 9.81 8.92 -19.50
N GLU A 376 8.69 8.56 -20.10
CA GLU A 376 7.39 9.14 -19.76
C GLU A 376 6.61 8.24 -18.78
N PRO A 377 5.88 8.80 -17.81
CA PRO A 377 4.98 8.00 -16.97
C PRO A 377 3.98 7.19 -17.79
N GLY A 378 3.73 5.95 -17.35
CA GLY A 378 2.69 5.09 -17.90
C GLY A 378 1.29 5.42 -17.39
N LEU A 379 0.32 4.64 -17.84
CA LEU A 379 -1.07 4.68 -17.38
C LEU A 379 -1.20 4.02 -15.99
N THR A 380 -2.06 4.58 -15.15
CA THR A 380 -2.50 3.96 -13.89
C THR A 380 -3.42 2.76 -14.19
N ASN A 381 -3.63 1.85 -13.22
CA ASN A 381 -4.49 0.69 -13.46
C ASN A 381 -5.91 1.08 -13.87
N VAL A 382 -6.50 2.14 -13.30
CA VAL A 382 -7.82 2.65 -13.73
C VAL A 382 -7.79 3.16 -15.17
N GLU A 383 -6.73 3.87 -15.55
CA GLU A 383 -6.55 4.36 -16.92
C GLU A 383 -6.30 3.20 -17.88
N ILE A 384 -5.51 2.19 -17.48
CA ILE A 384 -5.31 0.94 -18.25
C ILE A 384 -6.66 0.26 -18.47
N SER A 385 -7.44 -0.01 -17.42
CA SER A 385 -8.75 -0.65 -17.53
C SER A 385 -9.72 0.16 -18.39
N ASN A 386 -9.70 1.49 -18.28
CA ASN A 386 -10.54 2.35 -19.12
C ASN A 386 -10.11 2.42 -20.59
N ALA A 387 -8.84 2.13 -20.89
CA ALA A 387 -8.29 2.17 -22.24
C ALA A 387 -8.33 0.82 -22.97
N ILE A 388 -8.84 -0.24 -22.34
CA ILE A 388 -9.00 -1.58 -22.96
C ILE A 388 -9.90 -1.48 -24.19
N GLY A 389 -9.45 -2.13 -25.28
CA GLY A 389 -10.13 -2.15 -26.58
C GLY A 389 -9.90 -0.89 -27.43
N GLU A 390 -9.26 0.15 -26.89
CA GLU A 390 -8.91 1.37 -27.62
C GLU A 390 -7.37 1.53 -27.73
N GLN A 391 -6.69 1.56 -26.61
CA GLN A 391 -5.23 1.76 -26.50
C GLN A 391 -4.55 0.52 -25.90
N ILE A 392 -5.20 -0.17 -24.97
CA ILE A 392 -4.69 -1.38 -24.32
C ILE A 392 -5.33 -2.60 -24.99
N HIS A 393 -4.49 -3.47 -25.52
CA HIS A 393 -4.86 -4.69 -26.25
C HIS A 393 -4.46 -5.97 -25.51
N GLY A 394 -3.48 -5.88 -24.60
CA GLY A 394 -3.06 -7.00 -23.77
C GLY A 394 -2.85 -6.62 -22.31
N LEU A 395 -3.06 -7.59 -21.40
CA LEU A 395 -2.89 -7.40 -19.98
C LEU A 395 -2.25 -8.63 -19.34
N PHE A 396 -1.30 -8.39 -18.43
CA PHE A 396 -0.75 -9.39 -17.52
C PHE A 396 -1.13 -9.04 -16.08
N VAL A 397 -1.85 -9.91 -15.39
CA VAL A 397 -2.35 -9.68 -14.04
C VAL A 397 -1.71 -10.68 -13.08
N MET A 398 -1.00 -10.21 -12.07
CA MET A 398 -0.37 -11.04 -11.05
C MET A 398 -1.01 -10.82 -9.69
N GLY A 399 -1.77 -11.82 -9.18
CA GLY A 399 -2.31 -11.82 -7.83
C GLY A 399 -3.31 -10.70 -7.53
N GLU A 400 -4.01 -10.20 -8.52
CA GLU A 400 -5.09 -9.22 -8.42
C GLU A 400 -6.38 -9.71 -9.11
N ASN A 401 -7.51 -9.13 -8.70
CA ASN A 401 -8.82 -9.42 -9.26
C ASN A 401 -9.55 -8.12 -9.64
N PRO A 402 -9.12 -7.43 -10.72
CA PRO A 402 -9.66 -6.14 -11.15
C PRO A 402 -11.19 -6.12 -11.29
N VAL A 403 -11.79 -7.20 -11.84
CA VAL A 403 -13.25 -7.32 -11.98
C VAL A 403 -13.99 -7.13 -10.65
N MET A 404 -13.37 -7.54 -9.52
CA MET A 404 -13.96 -7.40 -8.19
C MET A 404 -13.46 -6.16 -7.42
N SER A 405 -12.31 -5.63 -7.76
CA SER A 405 -11.64 -4.59 -6.95
C SER A 405 -11.72 -3.19 -7.54
N GLU A 406 -11.89 -3.06 -8.86
CA GLU A 406 -12.01 -1.74 -9.49
C GLU A 406 -13.43 -1.17 -9.42
N PRO A 407 -13.57 0.16 -9.48
CA PRO A 407 -14.88 0.80 -9.52
C PRO A 407 -15.62 0.45 -10.82
N ASP A 408 -16.96 0.38 -10.74
CA ASP A 408 -17.83 0.01 -11.85
C ASP A 408 -17.54 -1.40 -12.41
N ALA A 409 -17.72 -2.41 -11.56
CA ALA A 409 -17.41 -3.81 -11.88
C ALA A 409 -18.05 -4.30 -13.19
N LEU A 410 -19.24 -3.82 -13.56
CA LEU A 410 -19.90 -4.20 -14.82
C LEU A 410 -19.20 -3.64 -16.05
N GLU A 411 -18.69 -2.42 -15.96
CA GLU A 411 -17.91 -1.81 -17.04
C GLU A 411 -16.54 -2.50 -17.16
N VAL A 412 -15.88 -2.79 -16.03
CA VAL A 412 -14.61 -3.53 -16.01
C VAL A 412 -14.77 -4.92 -16.63
N GLU A 413 -15.83 -5.64 -16.25
CA GLU A 413 -16.16 -6.96 -16.83
C GLU A 413 -16.34 -6.87 -18.35
N ALA A 414 -17.10 -5.89 -18.83
CA ALA A 414 -17.31 -5.69 -20.26
C ALA A 414 -15.99 -5.39 -21.01
N ARG A 415 -15.13 -4.58 -20.43
CA ARG A 415 -13.81 -4.25 -21.00
C ARG A 415 -12.85 -5.43 -20.99
N MET A 416 -12.81 -6.22 -19.91
CA MET A 416 -12.00 -7.44 -19.89
C MET A 416 -12.38 -8.42 -21.01
N ALA A 417 -13.66 -8.46 -21.39
CA ALA A 417 -14.12 -9.27 -22.53
C ALA A 417 -13.67 -8.73 -23.91
N ASP A 418 -13.29 -7.46 -24.00
CA ASP A 418 -12.80 -6.81 -25.23
C ASP A 418 -11.26 -6.89 -25.38
N LEU A 419 -10.52 -7.42 -24.37
CA LEU A 419 -9.08 -7.66 -24.50
C LEU A 419 -8.78 -8.66 -25.60
N GLU A 420 -7.71 -8.40 -26.36
CA GLU A 420 -7.21 -9.36 -27.35
C GLU A 420 -6.37 -10.46 -26.71
N PHE A 421 -5.76 -10.16 -25.55
CA PHE A 421 -5.00 -11.14 -24.77
C PHE A 421 -4.98 -10.79 -23.28
N LEU A 422 -5.32 -11.76 -22.44
CA LEU A 422 -5.23 -11.67 -21.00
C LEU A 422 -4.49 -12.89 -20.41
N ALA A 423 -3.39 -12.65 -19.72
CA ALA A 423 -2.73 -13.65 -18.89
C ALA A 423 -2.94 -13.33 -17.41
N VAL A 424 -3.36 -14.33 -16.62
CA VAL A 424 -3.56 -14.20 -15.17
C VAL A 424 -2.67 -15.19 -14.44
N GLN A 425 -1.90 -14.71 -13.49
CA GLN A 425 -1.09 -15.48 -12.55
C GLN A 425 -1.72 -15.37 -11.16
N ASP A 426 -2.35 -16.45 -10.69
CA ASP A 426 -3.08 -16.46 -9.42
C ASP A 426 -3.10 -17.85 -8.78
N ILE A 427 -3.52 -17.93 -7.52
CA ILE A 427 -3.70 -19.18 -6.80
C ILE A 427 -5.11 -19.77 -6.91
N PHE A 428 -6.10 -18.97 -7.36
CA PHE A 428 -7.49 -19.36 -7.53
C PHE A 428 -8.03 -18.94 -8.91
N MET A 429 -9.13 -19.56 -9.32
CA MET A 429 -9.95 -19.11 -10.43
C MET A 429 -10.78 -17.91 -9.97
N THR A 430 -10.25 -16.70 -10.18
CA THR A 430 -10.91 -15.44 -9.86
C THR A 430 -11.87 -15.01 -10.97
N GLU A 431 -12.75 -14.03 -10.70
CA GLU A 431 -13.64 -13.45 -11.71
C GLU A 431 -12.84 -12.88 -12.89
N THR A 432 -11.67 -12.27 -12.64
CA THR A 432 -10.77 -11.81 -13.71
C THR A 432 -10.18 -12.99 -14.49
N ALA A 433 -9.80 -14.08 -13.83
CA ALA A 433 -9.27 -15.26 -14.48
C ALA A 433 -10.29 -15.95 -15.40
N GLU A 434 -11.59 -15.75 -15.18
CA GLU A 434 -12.64 -16.26 -16.07
C GLU A 434 -12.58 -15.63 -17.48
N PHE A 435 -11.94 -14.47 -17.66
CA PHE A 435 -11.72 -13.83 -18.97
C PHE A 435 -10.35 -14.19 -19.58
N ALA A 436 -9.42 -14.77 -18.83
CA ALA A 436 -8.05 -14.99 -19.28
C ALA A 436 -7.95 -15.98 -20.46
N ASP A 437 -6.94 -15.78 -21.33
CA ASP A 437 -6.50 -16.73 -22.35
C ASP A 437 -5.56 -17.77 -21.77
N VAL A 438 -4.72 -17.35 -20.80
CA VAL A 438 -3.77 -18.20 -20.09
C VAL A 438 -3.85 -17.94 -18.59
N ILE A 439 -3.94 -19.02 -17.80
CA ILE A 439 -3.89 -18.93 -16.34
C ILE A 439 -2.69 -19.72 -15.83
N LEU A 440 -1.85 -19.06 -15.04
CA LEU A 440 -0.64 -19.61 -14.46
C LEU A 440 -0.87 -19.88 -12.97
N PRO A 441 -0.79 -21.14 -12.51
CA PRO A 441 -0.99 -21.50 -11.11
C PRO A 441 0.22 -21.09 -10.26
N ALA A 442 0.03 -20.09 -9.42
CA ALA A 442 1.04 -19.52 -8.55
C ALA A 442 1.07 -20.19 -7.16
N THR A 443 2.09 -19.85 -6.37
CA THR A 443 2.24 -20.35 -5.00
C THR A 443 1.63 -19.41 -3.97
N SER A 444 1.18 -19.99 -2.85
CA SER A 444 0.71 -19.22 -1.71
C SER A 444 1.87 -18.79 -0.81
N TRP A 445 1.58 -17.92 0.14
CA TRP A 445 2.54 -17.28 1.04
C TRP A 445 3.39 -18.26 1.90
N ALA A 446 2.90 -19.46 2.20
CA ALA A 446 3.60 -20.46 3.02
C ALA A 446 4.54 -21.37 2.20
N GLU A 447 4.48 -21.26 0.87
CA GLU A 447 5.20 -22.12 -0.08
C GLU A 447 6.41 -21.39 -0.68
N ARG A 448 6.54 -20.07 -0.50
CA ARG A 448 7.58 -19.23 -1.10
C ARG A 448 8.28 -18.34 -0.07
N GLY A 449 9.45 -17.84 -0.40
CA GLY A 449 10.23 -16.92 0.41
C GLY A 449 10.53 -15.63 -0.33
N GLY A 450 10.85 -14.59 0.43
CA GLY A 450 11.16 -13.25 -0.07
C GLY A 450 10.95 -12.22 1.03
N THR A 451 10.87 -10.94 0.67
CA THR A 451 10.63 -9.86 1.61
C THR A 451 9.26 -9.22 1.42
N VAL A 452 8.72 -8.67 2.50
CA VAL A 452 7.52 -7.82 2.51
C VAL A 452 7.79 -6.61 3.39
N THR A 453 7.14 -5.47 3.07
CA THR A 453 7.27 -4.25 3.86
C THR A 453 5.94 -3.91 4.51
N ASN A 454 5.91 -3.86 5.83
CA ASN A 454 4.73 -3.56 6.60
C ASN A 454 4.37 -2.05 6.60
N THR A 455 3.27 -1.70 7.29
CA THR A 455 2.76 -0.31 7.31
C THR A 455 3.74 0.69 7.91
N ASP A 456 4.55 0.30 8.90
CA ASP A 456 5.55 1.16 9.54
C ASP A 456 6.95 1.07 8.91
N ARG A 457 7.01 0.76 7.63
CA ARG A 457 8.23 0.77 6.81
C ARG A 457 9.25 -0.34 7.16
N ARG A 458 8.83 -1.37 7.89
CA ARG A 458 9.70 -2.49 8.27
C ARG A 458 9.73 -3.55 7.17
N VAL A 459 10.89 -3.74 6.56
CA VAL A 459 11.16 -4.84 5.62
C VAL A 459 11.38 -6.12 6.42
N GLN A 460 10.63 -7.18 6.12
CA GLN A 460 10.59 -8.42 6.89
C GLN A 460 10.73 -9.63 5.96
N LEU A 461 11.39 -10.70 6.43
CA LEU A 461 11.55 -11.95 5.66
C LEU A 461 10.37 -12.90 5.86
N MET A 462 9.72 -13.26 4.77
CA MET A 462 8.83 -14.42 4.69
C MET A 462 9.63 -15.66 4.29
N ARG A 463 9.32 -16.80 4.90
CA ARG A 463 10.05 -18.05 4.70
C ARG A 463 9.09 -19.18 4.35
N PRO A 464 9.44 -20.02 3.35
CA PRO A 464 8.63 -21.17 2.99
C PRO A 464 8.64 -22.23 4.11
N VAL A 465 7.53 -22.95 4.22
CA VAL A 465 7.32 -23.98 5.24
C VAL A 465 6.90 -25.30 4.63
N THR A 466 6.21 -25.28 3.51
CA THR A 466 5.65 -26.46 2.85
C THR A 466 6.05 -26.47 1.38
N ASP A 467 6.04 -27.67 0.80
CA ASP A 467 6.23 -27.83 -0.64
C ASP A 467 5.00 -27.34 -1.41
N VAL A 468 5.19 -27.03 -2.69
CA VAL A 468 4.13 -26.55 -3.59
C VAL A 468 3.15 -27.67 -3.95
N PRO A 469 1.84 -27.40 -4.08
CA PRO A 469 0.86 -28.40 -4.48
C PRO A 469 0.83 -28.58 -6.01
N GLY A 470 0.72 -29.83 -6.46
CA GLY A 470 0.57 -30.12 -7.90
C GLY A 470 1.76 -29.66 -8.74
N ASN A 471 1.48 -28.96 -9.84
CA ASN A 471 2.46 -28.44 -10.77
C ASN A 471 2.55 -26.90 -10.70
N THR A 472 2.25 -26.31 -9.53
CA THR A 472 2.39 -24.86 -9.33
C THR A 472 3.85 -24.43 -9.33
N ARG A 473 4.13 -23.16 -9.64
CA ARG A 473 5.47 -22.58 -9.60
C ARG A 473 5.48 -21.31 -8.75
N HIS A 474 6.65 -20.97 -8.21
CA HIS A 474 6.83 -19.68 -7.54
C HIS A 474 6.64 -18.53 -8.53
N ASP A 475 6.01 -17.46 -8.10
CA ASP A 475 5.79 -16.26 -8.90
C ASP A 475 7.10 -15.71 -9.47
N LEU A 476 8.15 -15.70 -8.67
CA LEU A 476 9.50 -15.32 -9.05
C LEU A 476 10.03 -16.17 -10.22
N ASP A 477 9.91 -17.50 -10.13
CA ASP A 477 10.40 -18.43 -11.16
C ASP A 477 9.64 -18.25 -12.48
N ILE A 478 8.32 -17.97 -12.40
CA ILE A 478 7.48 -17.68 -13.57
C ILE A 478 7.96 -16.43 -14.28
N LEU A 479 8.19 -15.33 -13.52
CA LEU A 479 8.66 -14.06 -14.07
C LEU A 479 10.07 -14.16 -14.63
N CYS A 480 10.97 -14.89 -13.96
CA CYS A 480 12.33 -15.16 -14.44
C CYS A 480 12.32 -15.94 -15.77
N GLU A 481 11.52 -17.00 -15.87
CA GLU A 481 11.41 -17.78 -17.10
C GLU A 481 10.76 -16.95 -18.24
N LEU A 482 9.70 -16.19 -17.93
CA LEU A 482 9.05 -15.33 -18.93
C LEU A 482 10.01 -14.25 -19.43
N GLY A 483 10.71 -13.54 -18.52
CA GLY A 483 11.70 -12.53 -18.90
C GLY A 483 12.88 -13.11 -19.71
N THR A 484 13.35 -14.31 -19.37
CA THR A 484 14.40 -14.99 -20.12
C THR A 484 13.95 -15.39 -21.52
N ARG A 485 12.70 -15.84 -21.68
CA ARG A 485 12.12 -16.19 -23.00
C ARG A 485 11.95 -14.95 -23.90
N LEU A 486 11.48 -13.85 -23.32
CA LEU A 486 11.27 -12.59 -24.05
C LEU A 486 12.60 -11.88 -24.43
N PHE A 487 13.58 -11.86 -23.51
CA PHE A 487 14.73 -10.97 -23.66
C PHE A 487 16.08 -11.71 -23.73
N GLY A 488 16.14 -12.95 -23.28
CA GLY A 488 17.35 -13.77 -23.32
C GLY A 488 18.29 -13.60 -22.12
N ASP A 489 18.30 -12.46 -21.44
CA ASP A 489 19.15 -12.15 -20.27
C ASP A 489 18.45 -11.24 -19.26
N GLY A 490 19.12 -10.92 -18.13
CA GLY A 490 18.64 -9.95 -17.13
C GLY A 490 17.55 -10.46 -16.19
N PHE A 491 17.12 -11.73 -16.32
CA PHE A 491 16.12 -12.39 -15.48
C PHE A 491 16.59 -13.77 -14.96
N ASP A 492 17.88 -14.10 -15.06
CA ASP A 492 18.44 -15.35 -14.56
C ASP A 492 18.96 -15.15 -13.12
N PHE A 493 18.07 -15.32 -12.15
CA PHE A 493 18.36 -15.17 -10.74
C PHE A 493 18.32 -16.51 -9.98
N ASP A 494 19.27 -16.71 -9.07
CA ASP A 494 19.33 -17.89 -8.18
C ASP A 494 18.48 -17.64 -6.91
N GLY A 495 17.18 -17.38 -7.10
CA GLY A 495 16.21 -17.19 -6.03
C GLY A 495 16.03 -15.74 -5.53
N PRO A 496 15.17 -15.56 -4.51
CA PRO A 496 14.71 -14.22 -4.11
C PRO A 496 15.83 -13.34 -3.51
N GLU A 497 16.79 -13.91 -2.82
CA GLU A 497 17.93 -13.15 -2.27
C GLU A 497 18.76 -12.49 -3.38
N ALA A 498 18.98 -13.20 -4.51
CA ALA A 498 19.71 -12.65 -5.65
C ALA A 498 18.93 -11.49 -6.33
N VAL A 499 17.62 -11.59 -6.37
CA VAL A 499 16.75 -10.48 -6.85
C VAL A 499 16.81 -9.29 -5.89
N PHE A 500 16.80 -9.53 -4.57
CA PHE A 500 16.91 -8.48 -3.57
C PHE A 500 18.26 -7.75 -3.62
N GLU A 501 19.35 -8.47 -3.92
CA GLU A 501 20.67 -7.85 -4.10
C GLU A 501 20.67 -6.88 -5.28
N GLU A 502 20.02 -7.19 -6.41
CA GLU A 502 19.86 -6.22 -7.51
C GLU A 502 18.89 -5.09 -7.12
N LEU A 503 17.76 -5.41 -6.46
CA LEU A 503 16.79 -4.42 -6.02
C LEU A 503 17.42 -3.34 -5.13
N ARG A 504 18.24 -3.73 -4.15
CA ARG A 504 18.86 -2.77 -3.23
C ARG A 504 19.92 -1.88 -3.90
N GLU A 505 20.48 -2.28 -5.03
CA GLU A 505 21.39 -1.43 -5.82
C GLU A 505 20.64 -0.28 -6.51
N VAL A 506 19.39 -0.49 -6.91
CA VAL A 506 18.56 0.51 -7.61
C VAL A 506 17.53 1.20 -6.70
N CYS A 507 17.39 0.75 -5.45
CA CYS A 507 16.45 1.27 -4.46
C CYS A 507 17.21 1.98 -3.32
N PRO A 508 17.41 3.29 -3.36
CA PRO A 508 18.24 4.00 -2.37
C PRO A 508 17.83 3.76 -0.92
N ILE A 509 16.52 3.71 -0.63
CA ILE A 509 16.01 3.52 0.73
C ILE A 509 16.25 2.09 1.27
N TYR A 510 16.60 1.12 0.41
CA TYR A 510 16.94 -0.27 0.77
C TYR A 510 18.44 -0.58 0.66
N HIS A 511 19.25 0.36 0.16
CA HIS A 511 20.64 0.10 -0.23
C HIS A 511 21.49 -0.57 0.86
N GLY A 512 21.31 -0.18 2.11
CA GLY A 512 22.03 -0.77 3.26
C GLY A 512 21.44 -2.08 3.78
N MET A 513 20.38 -2.63 3.18
CA MET A 513 19.72 -3.85 3.64
C MET A 513 20.30 -5.09 2.95
N THR A 514 20.44 -6.17 3.69
CA THR A 514 20.71 -7.52 3.18
C THR A 514 19.78 -8.50 3.89
N TYR A 515 19.58 -9.69 3.34
CA TYR A 515 18.77 -10.73 3.99
C TYR A 515 19.31 -11.08 5.40
N ASP A 516 20.63 -11.12 5.57
CA ASP A 516 21.26 -11.35 6.88
C ASP A 516 20.91 -10.26 7.90
N ARG A 517 20.85 -8.99 7.46
CA ARG A 517 20.48 -7.86 8.33
C ARG A 517 18.99 -7.82 8.63
N ILE A 518 18.15 -8.08 7.64
CA ILE A 518 16.71 -8.15 7.83
C ILE A 518 16.38 -9.24 8.85
N GLY A 519 17.03 -10.40 8.74
CA GLY A 519 17.02 -11.46 9.76
C GLY A 519 15.62 -11.85 10.22
N PHE A 520 15.40 -11.84 11.54
CA PHE A 520 14.10 -12.08 12.19
C PHE A 520 13.41 -10.81 12.67
N GLU A 521 14.14 -9.73 12.89
CA GLU A 521 13.63 -8.51 13.46
C GLU A 521 13.08 -7.55 12.41
N GLY A 522 13.54 -7.70 11.16
CA GLY A 522 13.28 -6.76 10.09
C GLY A 522 14.08 -5.47 10.25
N VAL A 523 14.10 -4.64 9.21
CA VAL A 523 14.77 -3.33 9.19
C VAL A 523 13.80 -2.29 8.66
N GLN A 524 13.67 -1.16 9.36
CA GLN A 524 12.85 -0.04 8.88
C GLN A 524 13.66 0.83 7.93
N TRP A 525 13.07 1.16 6.79
CA TRP A 525 13.69 2.09 5.88
C TRP A 525 13.44 3.56 6.32
N PRO A 526 14.24 4.55 5.89
CA PRO A 526 15.38 4.43 4.99
C PRO A 526 16.59 3.76 5.66
N CYS A 527 17.37 3.06 4.85
CA CYS A 527 18.61 2.42 5.24
C CYS A 527 19.61 2.58 4.08
N TYR A 528 20.37 3.68 4.10
CA TYR A 528 21.22 4.10 2.98
C TYR A 528 22.57 3.40 2.92
N GLU A 529 23.08 2.90 4.05
CA GLU A 529 24.39 2.26 4.14
C GLU A 529 24.35 0.98 5.00
N GLU A 530 25.27 0.04 4.75
CA GLU A 530 25.46 -1.11 5.61
C GLU A 530 25.90 -0.66 7.02
N GLY A 531 25.09 -0.97 8.05
CA GLY A 531 25.32 -0.51 9.43
C GLY A 531 24.38 0.60 9.89
N ASP A 532 23.64 1.21 8.99
CA ASP A 532 22.52 2.10 9.29
C ASP A 532 21.44 1.33 10.07
N GLN A 533 20.96 1.86 11.18
CA GLN A 533 19.98 1.14 12.02
C GLN A 533 18.55 1.21 11.48
N GLY A 534 18.34 2.02 10.42
CA GLY A 534 17.02 2.43 9.96
C GLY A 534 16.38 3.44 10.90
N ASP A 535 15.32 4.10 10.45
CA ASP A 535 14.72 5.23 11.15
C ASP A 535 13.38 4.87 11.78
N GLN A 536 13.23 5.08 13.09
CA GLN A 536 11.96 4.95 13.79
C GLN A 536 10.97 6.04 13.38
N TYR A 537 11.45 7.24 13.05
CA TYR A 537 10.67 8.35 12.51
C TYR A 537 11.45 9.11 11.44
N LEU A 538 10.73 9.57 10.43
CA LEU A 538 11.27 10.34 9.31
C LEU A 538 11.38 11.83 9.66
N TYR A 539 12.18 12.57 8.89
CA TYR A 539 12.21 14.03 8.87
C TYR A 539 12.76 14.70 10.14
N ALA A 540 13.65 14.05 10.87
CA ALA A 540 14.26 14.63 12.05
C ALA A 540 14.95 15.98 11.79
N GLU A 541 15.65 16.10 10.65
CA GLU A 541 16.41 17.30 10.29
C GLU A 541 15.70 18.15 9.23
N GLN A 542 15.22 17.53 8.14
CA GLN A 542 14.54 18.18 7.01
C GLN A 542 13.55 17.23 6.37
N PHE A 543 12.65 17.75 5.54
CA PHE A 543 11.77 16.94 4.68
C PHE A 543 12.50 16.51 3.40
N ASP A 544 12.08 15.40 2.80
CA ASP A 544 12.68 14.88 1.56
C ASP A 544 12.05 15.53 0.30
N THR A 545 11.79 16.81 0.38
CA THR A 545 11.35 17.68 -0.72
C THR A 545 12.55 18.41 -1.34
N ASP A 546 12.39 18.97 -2.53
CA ASP A 546 13.49 19.63 -3.28
C ASP A 546 14.20 20.75 -2.50
N ASP A 547 13.47 21.43 -1.61
CA ASP A 547 13.99 22.53 -0.78
C ASP A 547 14.12 22.18 0.71
N GLY A 548 13.84 20.94 1.09
CA GLY A 548 13.89 20.46 2.46
C GLY A 548 12.72 20.93 3.36
N LEU A 549 11.70 21.58 2.79
CA LEU A 549 10.57 22.16 3.53
C LEU A 549 9.27 21.36 3.34
N GLY A 550 8.50 21.23 4.42
CA GLY A 550 7.14 20.68 4.36
C GLY A 550 6.17 21.64 3.66
N VAL A 551 5.26 21.11 2.84
CA VAL A 551 4.35 21.93 2.02
C VAL A 551 2.99 22.06 2.68
N ILE A 552 2.65 23.27 3.10
CA ILE A 552 1.32 23.67 3.56
C ILE A 552 0.54 24.21 2.38
N ARG A 553 -0.71 23.74 2.22
CA ARG A 553 -1.59 24.18 1.15
C ARG A 553 -3.03 24.34 1.65
N GLY A 554 -3.60 25.52 1.55
CA GLY A 554 -5.01 25.74 1.89
C GLY A 554 -5.95 24.94 0.97
N VAL A 555 -6.93 24.28 1.57
CA VAL A 555 -7.88 23.40 0.90
C VAL A 555 -9.32 23.91 1.11
N ARG A 556 -10.15 23.84 0.07
CA ARG A 556 -11.55 24.20 0.12
C ARG A 556 -12.45 22.99 -0.02
N HIS A 557 -13.54 22.98 0.72
CA HIS A 557 -14.55 21.92 0.61
C HIS A 557 -15.10 21.82 -0.81
N GLN A 558 -15.27 20.57 -1.25
CA GLN A 558 -15.99 20.18 -2.45
C GLN A 558 -17.09 19.20 -2.02
N GLU A 559 -18.30 19.39 -2.56
CA GLU A 559 -19.38 18.44 -2.29
C GLU A 559 -18.99 17.04 -2.80
N PRO A 560 -19.43 15.96 -2.12
CA PRO A 560 -19.26 14.59 -2.63
C PRO A 560 -19.78 14.47 -4.06
N ALA A 561 -19.20 13.51 -4.84
CA ALA A 561 -19.63 13.25 -6.22
C ALA A 561 -21.11 12.86 -6.30
N GLU A 562 -21.62 12.21 -5.25
CA GLU A 562 -23.02 11.86 -5.09
C GLU A 562 -23.52 12.32 -3.71
N VAL A 563 -24.68 12.97 -3.70
CA VAL A 563 -25.38 13.45 -2.49
C VAL A 563 -26.80 12.86 -2.47
N GLU A 564 -27.41 12.82 -1.27
CA GLU A 564 -28.80 12.37 -1.16
C GLU A 564 -29.75 13.31 -1.93
N ASP A 565 -30.73 12.71 -2.59
CA ASP A 565 -31.82 13.39 -3.27
C ASP A 565 -33.19 12.73 -2.97
N ASP A 566 -34.26 13.21 -3.61
CA ASP A 566 -35.62 12.68 -3.40
C ASP A 566 -35.78 11.22 -3.88
N GLU A 567 -34.97 10.75 -4.83
CA GLU A 567 -34.97 9.38 -5.36
C GLU A 567 -34.06 8.47 -4.52
N PHE A 568 -32.92 8.98 -4.11
CA PHE A 568 -31.90 8.27 -3.31
C PHE A 568 -31.64 9.03 -1.98
N PRO A 569 -32.51 8.86 -0.97
CA PRO A 569 -32.44 9.65 0.26
C PRO A 569 -31.45 9.12 1.31
N LEU A 570 -30.58 8.19 0.94
CA LEU A 570 -29.60 7.55 1.85
C LEU A 570 -28.22 7.54 1.22
N VAL A 571 -27.20 7.85 2.03
CA VAL A 571 -25.80 7.68 1.65
C VAL A 571 -25.35 6.29 2.07
N LEU A 572 -24.80 5.50 1.14
CA LEU A 572 -24.17 4.21 1.42
C LEU A 572 -22.71 4.46 1.85
N THR A 573 -22.35 4.00 3.02
CA THR A 573 -20.95 3.87 3.43
C THR A 573 -20.57 2.40 3.51
N THR A 574 -19.35 2.08 3.08
CA THR A 574 -18.81 0.72 3.16
C THR A 574 -17.70 0.65 4.20
N ALA A 575 -17.53 -0.51 4.79
CA ALA A 575 -16.43 -0.80 5.71
C ALA A 575 -15.81 -2.15 5.37
N ARG A 576 -14.51 -2.30 5.59
CA ARG A 576 -13.84 -3.60 5.49
C ARG A 576 -13.86 -4.32 6.83
N LEU A 577 -13.94 -5.64 6.78
CA LEU A 577 -13.98 -6.52 7.95
C LEU A 577 -12.68 -7.33 8.06
#